data_af41032bf98d94ba84257855d916f4ed
#
_entry.id   af41032bf98d94ba84257855d916f4ed
#
_cell.length_a   1.000
_cell.length_b   1.000
_cell.length_c   1.000
_cell.angle_alpha   90.00
_cell.angle_beta   90.00
_cell.angle_gamma   90.00
#
_symmetry.space_group_name_H-M   'P 1'
#
loop_
_entity.id
_entity.type
_entity.pdbx_description
1 polymer ?
#
loop_
_entity_poly.entity_id
_entity_poly.type
_entity_poly.pdbx_seq_one_letter_code
_entity_poly.pdbx_strand_id
1 'polypeptide(L)'
;EAQGLMEKYKDPSGKRVFCFYHHYSSVDAFCAAINKGLKKIGKALGIDDLEYYAARHTWATIAVNDAGVDKYTVHQCLNHVDDQMKVTDIYIRKSWETIDRANRKVLDFIGFKPLILKENKIYPVKF
;
A
#
# COMPACT_ATOMS: atom_id res chain seq x y z
N GLU A 1 -9.90 -2.56 6.90
CA GLU A 1 -8.92 -3.61 6.53
C GLU A 1 -7.52 -3.24 7.04
N ALA A 2 -7.02 -2.03 6.78
CA ALA A 2 -5.68 -1.60 7.20
C ALA A 2 -5.45 -1.70 8.71
N GLN A 3 -6.44 -1.31 9.52
CA GLN A 3 -6.35 -1.39 10.99
C GLN A 3 -6.09 -2.81 11.49
N GLY A 4 -6.75 -3.81 10.91
CA GLY A 4 -6.54 -5.21 11.28
C GLY A 4 -5.12 -5.71 10.93
N LEU A 5 -4.57 -5.26 9.79
CA LEU A 5 -3.20 -5.57 9.40
C LEU A 5 -2.18 -4.86 10.30
N MET A 6 -2.45 -3.60 10.64
CA MET A 6 -1.60 -2.83 11.55
C MET A 6 -1.53 -3.48 12.93
N GLU A 7 -2.67 -3.89 13.49
CA GLU A 7 -2.72 -4.54 14.80
C GLU A 7 -2.02 -5.91 14.79
N LYS A 8 -2.22 -6.70 13.71
CA LYS A 8 -1.61 -8.02 13.55
C LYS A 8 -0.07 -7.98 13.48
N TYR A 9 0.47 -6.97 12.84
CA TYR A 9 1.91 -6.85 12.56
C TYR A 9 2.57 -5.67 13.26
N LYS A 10 1.93 -5.17 14.30
CA LYS A 10 2.40 -4.03 15.10
C LYS A 10 3.82 -4.26 15.62
N ASP A 11 4.62 -3.22 15.57
CA ASP A 11 5.93 -3.23 16.21
C ASP A 11 5.79 -3.06 17.73
N PRO A 12 6.15 -4.07 18.53
CA PRO A 12 6.06 -3.98 19.99
C PRO A 12 6.92 -2.86 20.59
N SER A 13 7.99 -2.47 19.90
CA SER A 13 8.89 -1.39 20.36
C SER A 13 8.34 0.01 20.11
N GLY A 14 7.29 0.15 19.29
CA GLY A 14 6.70 1.43 18.90
C GLY A 14 7.59 2.31 18.00
N LYS A 15 8.74 1.82 17.55
CA LYS A 15 9.65 2.58 16.68
C LYS A 15 9.12 2.72 15.25
N ARG A 16 8.36 1.73 14.78
CA ARG A 16 7.73 1.72 13.45
C ARG A 16 6.31 1.17 13.53
N VAL A 17 5.56 1.31 12.46
CA VAL A 17 4.19 0.77 12.40
C VAL A 17 4.20 -0.75 12.40
N PHE A 18 5.11 -1.37 11.66
CA PHE A 18 5.20 -2.82 11.49
C PHE A 18 6.54 -3.38 12.01
N CYS A 19 6.50 -4.60 12.55
CA CYS A 19 7.65 -5.29 13.12
C CYS A 19 8.61 -5.92 12.10
N PHE A 20 8.30 -5.90 10.80
CA PHE A 20 9.06 -6.63 9.78
C PHE A 20 10.54 -6.26 9.70
N TYR A 21 10.90 -5.02 10.00
CA TYR A 21 12.28 -4.55 9.94
C TYR A 21 13.23 -5.26 10.92
N HIS A 22 12.70 -5.88 11.97
CA HIS A 22 13.52 -6.64 12.93
C HIS A 22 14.21 -7.86 12.31
N HIS A 23 13.69 -8.35 11.17
CA HIS A 23 14.19 -9.54 10.49
C HIS A 23 15.22 -9.22 9.40
N TYR A 24 15.50 -7.94 9.15
CA TYR A 24 16.36 -7.52 8.04
C TYR A 24 17.38 -6.48 8.50
N SER A 25 18.60 -6.57 7.94
CA SER A 25 19.70 -5.66 8.27
C SER A 25 19.52 -4.24 7.71
N SER A 26 18.72 -4.10 6.64
CA SER A 26 18.45 -2.82 5.98
C SER A 26 17.11 -2.82 5.26
N VAL A 27 16.67 -1.63 4.85
CA VAL A 27 15.47 -1.46 4.01
C VAL A 27 15.67 -2.15 2.66
N ASP A 28 16.88 -2.08 2.08
CA ASP A 28 17.19 -2.70 0.80
C ASP A 28 17.11 -4.23 0.90
N ALA A 29 17.63 -4.82 1.98
CA ALA A 29 17.53 -6.25 2.23
C ALA A 29 16.06 -6.69 2.38
N PHE A 30 15.23 -5.89 3.05
CA PHE A 30 13.80 -6.11 3.17
C PHE A 30 13.10 -6.07 1.80
N CYS A 31 13.34 -5.01 1.01
CA CYS A 31 12.76 -4.85 -0.32
C CYS A 31 13.19 -5.99 -1.27
N ALA A 32 14.46 -6.38 -1.23
CA ALA A 32 14.97 -7.49 -2.03
C ALA A 32 14.30 -8.83 -1.68
N ALA A 33 14.09 -9.08 -0.39
CA ALA A 33 13.42 -10.30 0.07
C ALA A 33 11.94 -10.35 -0.38
N ILE A 34 11.22 -9.23 -0.27
CA ILE A 34 9.82 -9.12 -0.76
C ILE A 34 9.77 -9.35 -2.26
N ASN A 35 10.60 -8.67 -3.05
CA ASN A 35 10.60 -8.80 -4.50
C ASN A 35 10.97 -10.22 -4.94
N LYS A 36 11.91 -10.89 -4.24
CA LYS A 36 12.22 -12.31 -4.48
C LYS A 36 10.99 -13.21 -4.25
N GLY A 37 10.21 -12.93 -3.20
CA GLY A 37 8.95 -13.64 -2.92
C GLY A 37 7.90 -13.39 -4.02
N LEU A 38 7.72 -12.12 -4.39
CA LEU A 38 6.75 -11.72 -5.42
C LEU A 38 7.08 -12.31 -6.79
N LYS A 39 8.37 -12.36 -7.19
CA LYS A 39 8.80 -13.01 -8.44
C LYS A 39 8.47 -14.50 -8.47
N LYS A 40 8.57 -15.20 -7.33
CA LYS A 40 8.14 -16.61 -7.24
C LYS A 40 6.63 -16.76 -7.42
N ILE A 41 5.85 -15.87 -6.81
CA ILE A 41 4.39 -15.83 -6.95
C ILE A 41 4.01 -15.50 -8.40
N GLY A 42 4.64 -14.47 -8.97
CA GLY A 42 4.44 -14.07 -10.37
C GLY A 42 4.66 -15.24 -11.32
N LYS A 43 5.79 -15.95 -11.17
CA LYS A 43 6.09 -17.15 -11.99
C LYS A 43 5.00 -18.23 -11.88
N ALA A 44 4.47 -18.44 -10.68
CA ALA A 44 3.40 -19.42 -10.47
C ALA A 44 2.06 -19.00 -11.10
N LEU A 45 1.84 -17.70 -11.27
CA LEU A 45 0.61 -17.13 -11.83
C LEU A 45 0.75 -16.71 -13.31
N GLY A 46 1.92 -16.87 -13.92
CA GLY A 46 2.19 -16.40 -15.29
C GLY A 46 2.26 -14.88 -15.40
N ILE A 47 2.65 -14.20 -14.32
CA ILE A 47 2.84 -12.73 -14.28
C ILE A 47 4.34 -12.45 -14.26
N ASP A 48 4.84 -11.87 -15.34
CA ASP A 48 6.24 -11.47 -15.41
C ASP A 48 6.54 -10.24 -14.52
N ASP A 49 7.72 -10.25 -13.93
CA ASP A 49 8.28 -9.12 -13.17
C ASP A 49 7.36 -8.53 -12.08
N LEU A 50 6.61 -9.38 -11.38
CA LEU A 50 5.80 -8.94 -10.25
C LEU A 50 6.70 -8.41 -9.13
N GLU A 51 6.60 -7.12 -8.86
CA GLU A 51 7.39 -6.40 -7.87
C GLU A 51 6.52 -5.63 -6.87
N TYR A 52 7.07 -5.36 -5.70
CA TYR A 52 6.38 -4.61 -4.65
C TYR A 52 5.91 -3.22 -5.11
N TYR A 53 6.74 -2.52 -5.88
CA TYR A 53 6.43 -1.18 -6.36
C TYR A 53 5.30 -1.16 -7.41
N ALA A 54 5.03 -2.27 -8.07
CA ALA A 54 3.91 -2.40 -9.01
C ALA A 54 2.55 -2.09 -8.36
N ALA A 55 2.38 -2.42 -7.08
CA ALA A 55 1.14 -2.12 -6.34
C ALA A 55 0.84 -0.62 -6.31
N ARG A 56 1.86 0.22 -6.15
CA ARG A 56 1.72 1.69 -6.15
C ARG A 56 1.29 2.21 -7.53
N HIS A 57 1.91 1.70 -8.59
CA HIS A 57 1.55 2.07 -9.97
C HIS A 57 0.13 1.62 -10.32
N THR A 58 -0.20 0.36 -10.00
CA THR A 58 -1.54 -0.19 -10.25
C THR A 58 -2.61 0.62 -9.52
N TRP A 59 -2.39 0.93 -8.25
CA TRP A 59 -3.32 1.75 -7.49
C TRP A 59 -3.53 3.12 -8.15
N ALA A 60 -2.47 3.81 -8.54
CA ALA A 60 -2.55 5.12 -9.16
C ALA A 60 -3.26 5.08 -10.53
N THR A 61 -2.95 4.06 -11.34
CA THR A 61 -3.58 3.86 -12.65
C THR A 61 -5.09 3.65 -12.51
N ILE A 62 -5.50 2.75 -11.64
CA ILE A 62 -6.93 2.48 -11.37
C ILE A 62 -7.60 3.73 -10.80
N ALA A 63 -6.97 4.41 -9.86
CA ALA A 63 -7.53 5.60 -9.24
C ALA A 63 -7.90 6.66 -10.28
N VAL A 64 -6.98 6.96 -11.20
CA VAL A 64 -7.19 8.01 -12.21
C VAL A 64 -8.15 7.54 -13.32
N ASN A 65 -7.89 6.36 -13.89
CA ASN A 65 -8.53 5.97 -15.14
C ASN A 65 -9.87 5.27 -14.94
N ASP A 66 -10.03 4.53 -13.85
CA ASP A 66 -11.16 3.63 -13.64
C ASP A 66 -12.06 4.07 -12.47
N ALA A 67 -11.48 4.53 -11.36
CA ALA A 67 -12.23 4.91 -10.17
C ALA A 67 -12.63 6.39 -10.13
N GLY A 68 -12.25 7.18 -11.15
CA GLY A 68 -12.64 8.60 -11.26
C GLY A 68 -12.10 9.46 -10.12
N VAL A 69 -10.89 9.19 -9.66
CA VAL A 69 -10.20 10.03 -8.69
C VAL A 69 -9.37 11.08 -9.44
N ASP A 70 -9.54 12.35 -9.08
CA ASP A 70 -8.79 13.43 -9.73
C ASP A 70 -7.27 13.33 -9.46
N LYS A 71 -6.47 13.84 -10.40
CA LYS A 71 -5.01 13.75 -10.36
C LYS A 71 -4.40 14.36 -9.12
N TYR A 72 -4.96 15.45 -8.62
CA TYR A 72 -4.45 16.12 -7.43
C TYR A 72 -4.63 15.25 -6.18
N THR A 73 -5.81 14.67 -6.01
CA THR A 73 -6.09 13.71 -4.94
C THR A 73 -5.15 12.49 -5.02
N VAL A 74 -4.92 11.95 -6.22
CA VAL A 74 -3.95 10.84 -6.40
C VAL A 74 -2.54 11.27 -5.99
N HIS A 75 -2.12 12.49 -6.36
CA HIS A 75 -0.84 13.06 -5.96
C HIS A 75 -0.68 13.14 -4.43
N GLN A 76 -1.73 13.59 -3.73
CA GLN A 76 -1.78 13.60 -2.27
C GLN A 76 -1.73 12.20 -1.66
N CYS A 77 -2.49 11.25 -2.23
CA CYS A 77 -2.51 9.85 -1.77
C CYS A 77 -1.13 9.20 -1.88
N LEU A 78 -0.40 9.51 -2.93
CA LEU A 78 0.95 9.00 -3.18
C LEU A 78 2.03 9.76 -2.41
N ASN A 79 1.66 10.81 -1.69
CA ASN A 79 2.58 11.69 -0.97
C ASN A 79 3.70 12.22 -1.88
N HIS A 80 3.36 12.56 -3.13
CA HIS A 80 4.29 13.21 -4.04
C HIS A 80 4.50 14.68 -3.63
N VAL A 81 5.71 15.15 -3.79
CA VAL A 81 6.05 16.58 -3.69
C VAL A 81 6.24 17.09 -5.10
N ASP A 82 5.44 18.08 -5.50
CA ASP A 82 5.56 18.74 -6.79
C ASP A 82 6.06 20.17 -6.58
N ASP A 83 7.26 20.45 -7.08
CA ASP A 83 7.87 21.77 -6.92
C ASP A 83 7.07 22.87 -7.63
N GLN A 84 6.34 22.55 -8.67
CA GLN A 84 5.49 23.50 -9.40
C GLN A 84 4.19 23.82 -8.66
N MET A 85 3.73 22.92 -7.81
CA MET A 85 2.49 23.07 -7.03
C MET A 85 2.71 23.66 -5.63
N LYS A 86 3.95 23.85 -5.19
CA LYS A 86 4.28 24.31 -3.83
C LYS A 86 3.52 25.57 -3.41
N VAL A 87 3.36 26.54 -4.31
CA VAL A 87 2.65 27.80 -4.00
C VAL A 87 1.16 27.55 -3.79
N THR A 88 0.56 26.64 -4.52
CA THR A 88 -0.87 26.30 -4.39
C THR A 88 -1.10 25.41 -3.17
N ASP A 89 -0.16 24.51 -2.88
CA ASP A 89 -0.27 23.56 -1.77
C ASP A 89 -0.33 24.23 -0.40
N ILE A 90 0.24 25.44 -0.23
CA ILE A 90 0.16 26.19 1.03
C ILE A 90 -1.28 26.60 1.38
N TYR A 91 -2.17 26.69 0.38
CA TYR A 91 -3.58 27.05 0.58
C TYR A 91 -4.49 25.83 0.75
N ILE A 92 -3.98 24.62 0.48
CA ILE A 92 -4.79 23.41 0.48
C ILE A 92 -4.41 22.55 1.68
N ARG A 93 -5.37 22.35 2.57
CA ARG A 93 -5.16 21.43 3.71
C ARG A 93 -5.31 19.98 3.22
N LYS A 94 -4.33 19.14 3.54
CA LYS A 94 -4.43 17.70 3.31
C LYS A 94 -5.65 17.14 4.05
N SER A 95 -6.58 16.57 3.30
CA SER A 95 -7.79 15.95 3.86
C SER A 95 -7.64 14.44 3.88
N TRP A 96 -7.50 13.88 5.08
CA TRP A 96 -7.44 12.43 5.26
C TRP A 96 -8.74 11.75 4.82
N GLU A 97 -9.90 12.39 5.02
CA GLU A 97 -11.19 11.88 4.55
C GLU A 97 -11.22 11.74 3.03
N THR A 98 -10.67 12.69 2.29
CA THR A 98 -10.57 12.63 0.82
C THR A 98 -9.65 11.50 0.39
N ILE A 99 -8.52 11.32 1.06
CA ILE A 99 -7.57 10.23 0.80
C ILE A 99 -8.21 8.87 1.06
N ASP A 100 -8.90 8.71 2.19
CA ASP A 100 -9.59 7.46 2.55
C ASP A 100 -10.70 7.13 1.56
N ARG A 101 -11.47 8.13 1.12
CA ARG A 101 -12.51 7.99 0.11
C ARG A 101 -11.94 7.57 -1.25
N ALA A 102 -10.82 8.16 -1.67
CA ALA A 102 -10.12 7.77 -2.89
C ALA A 102 -9.65 6.32 -2.82
N ASN A 103 -9.03 5.94 -1.71
CA ASN A 103 -8.59 4.57 -1.49
C ASN A 103 -9.77 3.59 -1.50
N ARG A 104 -10.90 3.94 -0.87
CA ARG A 104 -12.11 3.12 -0.89
C ARG A 104 -12.64 2.90 -2.28
N LYS A 105 -12.70 3.95 -3.13
CA LYS A 105 -13.11 3.83 -4.53
C LYS A 105 -12.27 2.83 -5.31
N VAL A 106 -10.95 2.86 -5.15
CA VAL A 106 -10.05 1.90 -5.81
C VAL A 106 -10.30 0.49 -5.33
N LEU A 107 -10.41 0.28 -4.01
CA LEU A 107 -10.66 -1.05 -3.43
C LEU A 107 -12.01 -1.62 -3.88
N ASP A 108 -13.03 -0.78 -3.97
CA ASP A 108 -14.36 -1.19 -4.45
C ASP A 108 -14.33 -1.55 -5.93
N PHE A 109 -13.60 -0.77 -6.75
CA PHE A 109 -13.43 -1.06 -8.18
C PHE A 109 -12.81 -2.44 -8.42
N ILE A 110 -11.76 -2.80 -7.68
CA ILE A 110 -11.11 -4.11 -7.81
C ILE A 110 -11.87 -5.24 -7.10
N GLY A 111 -13.06 -4.96 -6.56
CA GLY A 111 -13.88 -5.95 -5.86
C GLY A 111 -13.26 -6.45 -4.55
N PHE A 112 -12.36 -5.68 -3.95
CA PHE A 112 -11.73 -6.03 -2.68
C PHE A 112 -12.76 -5.93 -1.56
N LYS A 113 -13.38 -7.06 -1.24
CA LYS A 113 -14.24 -7.16 -0.06
C LYS A 113 -13.37 -7.22 1.19
N PRO A 114 -13.76 -6.51 2.27
CA PRO A 114 -13.07 -6.63 3.55
C PRO A 114 -12.95 -8.12 3.91
N LEU A 115 -11.73 -8.59 4.11
CA LEU A 115 -11.52 -9.87 4.76
C LEU A 115 -12.09 -9.72 6.16
N ILE A 116 -13.31 -10.21 6.37
CA ILE A 116 -13.81 -10.47 7.72
C ILE A 116 -12.88 -11.56 8.24
N LEU A 117 -11.89 -11.18 9.00
CA LEU A 117 -11.04 -12.11 9.73
C LEU A 117 -11.97 -12.84 10.69
N LYS A 118 -12.54 -13.96 10.24
CA LYS A 118 -13.14 -14.93 11.14
C LYS A 118 -12.05 -15.29 12.13
N GLU A 119 -12.41 -15.15 13.39
CA GLU A 119 -11.58 -15.31 14.56
C GLU A 119 -10.43 -16.32 14.39
N ASN A 120 -9.20 -15.85 14.65
CA ASN A 120 -8.07 -16.63 15.15
C ASN A 120 -7.59 -17.88 14.38
N LYS A 121 -7.41 -17.82 13.07
CA LYS A 121 -6.46 -18.74 12.42
C LYS A 121 -5.22 -17.96 11.98
N ILE A 122 -4.25 -17.88 12.88
CA ILE A 122 -2.88 -17.45 12.57
C ILE A 122 -2.28 -18.57 11.71
N TYR A 123 -2.13 -18.33 10.41
CA TYR A 123 -1.27 -19.16 9.58
C TYR A 123 0.17 -18.69 9.80
N PRO A 124 1.05 -19.51 10.37
CA PRO A 124 2.45 -19.13 10.48
C PRO A 124 3.03 -19.04 9.07
N VAL A 125 3.42 -17.84 8.68
CA VAL A 125 4.24 -17.65 7.48
C VAL A 125 5.61 -18.21 7.84
N LYS A 126 5.91 -19.42 7.38
CA LYS A 126 7.27 -19.96 7.41
C LYS A 126 8.06 -19.25 6.31
N PHE A 127 8.98 -18.41 6.74
CA PHE A 127 9.99 -17.79 5.87
C PHE A 127 11.13 -18.79 5.60
#